data_9bb2df8c7d9aa93f540a01fd0dbf831f
#
_entry.id   9bb2df8c7d9aa93f540a01fd0dbf831f
#
_cell.length_a   1.000
_cell.length_b   1.000
_cell.length_c   1.000
_cell.angle_alpha   90.00
_cell.angle_beta   90.00
_cell.angle_gamma   90.00
#
_symmetry.space_group_name_H-M   'P 1'
#
loop_
_entity.id
_entity.type
_entity.pdbx_description
1 polymer ?
#
loop_
_entity_poly.entity_id
_entity_poly.type
_entity_poly.pdbx_seq_one_letter_code
_entity_poly.pdbx_strand_id
1 'polypeptide(L)'
;MSALSSRDKSILEGIVQNCASIESRIARYSIDAVVFRENAAYREMILFPLVQIGELANHLSSDFLAGHDELPWKDIVGMRHVVVLG
;
A
#
# COMPACT_ATOMS: atom_id res chain seq x y z
N MET A 1 15.18 23.53 -3.56
CA MET A 1 14.87 22.11 -3.57
C MET A 1 14.72 21.62 -2.15
N SER A 2 13.55 21.18 -1.79
CA SER A 2 13.35 20.70 -0.43
C SER A 2 13.82 19.27 -0.29
N ALA A 3 14.60 19.01 0.75
CA ALA A 3 15.01 17.67 1.08
C ALA A 3 13.82 16.87 1.58
N LEU A 4 13.84 15.57 1.32
CA LEU A 4 12.85 14.67 1.85
C LEU A 4 12.91 14.71 3.39
N SER A 5 11.78 14.93 4.05
CA SER A 5 11.75 14.93 5.51
C SER A 5 11.99 13.54 6.06
N SER A 6 12.50 13.45 7.29
CA SER A 6 12.71 12.17 7.96
C SER A 6 11.39 11.40 8.09
N ARG A 7 10.31 12.12 8.36
CA ARG A 7 8.99 11.52 8.47
C ARG A 7 8.52 10.92 7.15
N ASP A 8 8.61 11.70 6.07
CA ASP A 8 8.21 11.22 4.74
C ASP A 8 9.07 10.03 4.32
N LYS A 9 10.38 10.09 4.60
CA LYS A 9 11.28 8.98 4.30
C LYS A 9 10.85 7.70 5.01
N SER A 10 10.56 7.80 6.31
CA SER A 10 10.09 6.66 7.10
C SER A 10 8.80 6.08 6.54
N ILE A 11 7.86 6.94 6.17
CA ILE A 11 6.59 6.52 5.58
C ILE A 11 6.82 5.78 4.27
N LEU A 12 7.67 6.33 3.40
CA LEU A 12 7.97 5.69 2.12
C LEU A 12 8.64 4.34 2.30
N GLU A 13 9.53 4.21 3.27
CA GLU A 13 10.15 2.93 3.59
C GLU A 13 9.10 1.90 4.01
N GLY A 14 8.13 2.33 4.82
CA GLY A 14 7.02 1.47 5.22
C GLY A 14 6.16 1.04 4.04
N ILE A 15 5.90 1.95 3.10
CA ILE A 15 5.15 1.63 1.88
C ILE A 15 5.90 0.58 1.06
N VAL A 16 7.20 0.78 0.86
CA VAL A 16 8.03 -0.16 0.10
C VAL A 16 8.05 -1.53 0.76
N GLN A 17 8.14 -1.58 2.08
CA GLN A 17 8.12 -2.85 2.81
C GLN A 17 6.80 -3.57 2.64
N ASN A 18 5.68 -2.85 2.65
CA ASN A 18 4.37 -3.46 2.40
C ASN A 18 4.24 -3.97 0.97
N CYS A 19 4.77 -3.25 0.00
CA CYS A 19 4.80 -3.71 -1.38
C CYS A 19 5.61 -5.01 -1.51
N ALA A 20 6.77 -5.07 -0.87
CA ALA A 20 7.61 -6.26 -0.87
C ALA A 20 6.89 -7.45 -0.21
N SER A 21 6.14 -7.20 0.86
CA SER A 21 5.34 -8.24 1.52
C SER A 21 4.27 -8.80 0.58
N ILE A 22 3.60 -7.94 -0.17
CA ILE A 22 2.59 -8.37 -1.13
C ILE A 22 3.23 -9.27 -2.19
N GLU A 23 4.33 -8.82 -2.79
CA GLU A 23 5.04 -9.59 -3.82
C GLU A 23 5.48 -10.95 -3.29
N SER A 24 6.05 -10.96 -2.08
CA SER A 24 6.51 -12.19 -1.43
C SER A 24 5.36 -13.15 -1.18
N ARG A 25 4.23 -12.65 -0.71
CA ARG A 25 3.05 -13.48 -0.42
C ARG A 25 2.44 -14.06 -1.69
N ILE A 26 2.36 -13.26 -2.74
CA ILE A 26 1.85 -13.72 -4.04
C ILE A 26 2.71 -14.87 -4.55
N ALA A 27 4.03 -14.70 -4.51
CA ALA A 27 4.95 -15.73 -4.97
C ALA A 27 4.92 -16.99 -4.10
N ARG A 28 4.95 -16.79 -2.77
CA ARG A 28 5.05 -17.90 -1.82
C ARG A 28 3.81 -18.79 -1.82
N TYR A 29 2.63 -18.20 -1.94
CA TYR A 29 1.37 -18.92 -1.85
C TYR A 29 0.67 -19.07 -3.20
N SER A 30 1.35 -18.70 -4.28
CA SER A 30 0.81 -18.79 -5.66
C SER A 30 -0.57 -18.13 -5.75
N ILE A 31 -0.69 -16.91 -5.23
CA ILE A 31 -1.95 -16.19 -5.20
C ILE A 31 -2.20 -15.53 -6.55
N ASP A 32 -3.06 -16.16 -7.35
CA ASP A 32 -3.54 -15.57 -8.61
C ASP A 32 -4.92 -14.95 -8.39
N ALA A 33 -5.52 -14.45 -9.46
CA ALA A 33 -6.82 -13.79 -9.39
C ALA A 33 -7.92 -14.73 -8.87
N VAL A 34 -7.86 -16.01 -9.21
CA VAL A 34 -8.85 -16.99 -8.76
C VAL A 34 -8.71 -17.25 -7.27
N VAL A 35 -7.49 -17.50 -6.80
CA VAL A 35 -7.21 -17.72 -5.38
C VAL A 35 -7.62 -16.51 -4.56
N PHE A 36 -7.26 -15.32 -5.03
CA PHE A 36 -7.62 -14.07 -4.36
C PHE A 36 -9.13 -13.93 -4.22
N ARG A 37 -9.87 -14.24 -5.27
CA ARG A 37 -11.32 -14.09 -5.28
C ARG A 37 -12.01 -15.15 -4.42
N GLU A 38 -11.51 -16.38 -4.41
CA GLU A 38 -12.21 -17.51 -3.81
C GLU A 38 -11.75 -17.88 -2.40
N ASN A 39 -10.56 -17.44 -1.99
CA ASN A 39 -10.02 -17.80 -0.68
C ASN A 39 -9.86 -16.58 0.19
N ALA A 40 -10.74 -16.44 1.19
CA ALA A 40 -10.75 -15.27 2.07
C ALA A 40 -9.44 -15.09 2.83
N ALA A 41 -8.84 -16.18 3.30
CA ALA A 41 -7.59 -16.10 4.07
C ALA A 41 -6.44 -15.54 3.23
N TYR A 42 -6.29 -16.03 2.00
CA TYR A 42 -5.25 -15.53 1.09
C TYR A 42 -5.56 -14.11 0.64
N ARG A 43 -6.83 -13.80 0.42
CA ARG A 43 -7.24 -12.44 0.07
C ARG A 43 -6.83 -11.45 1.16
N GLU A 44 -7.06 -11.79 2.42
CA GLU A 44 -6.69 -10.94 3.55
C GLU A 44 -5.19 -10.72 3.66
N MET A 45 -4.39 -11.72 3.30
CA MET A 45 -2.94 -11.59 3.26
C MET A 45 -2.46 -10.48 2.33
N ILE A 46 -3.25 -10.19 1.28
CA ILE A 46 -2.93 -9.14 0.31
C ILE A 46 -3.60 -7.83 0.69
N LEU A 47 -4.86 -7.89 1.12
CA LEU A 47 -5.62 -6.67 1.44
C LEU A 47 -5.06 -5.95 2.66
N PHE A 48 -4.59 -6.67 3.66
CA PHE A 48 -4.04 -6.04 4.86
C PHE A 48 -2.87 -5.11 4.55
N PRO A 49 -1.81 -5.54 3.85
CA PRO A 49 -0.75 -4.60 3.49
C PRO A 49 -1.19 -3.50 2.52
N LEU A 50 -2.21 -3.73 1.68
CA LEU A 50 -2.75 -2.65 0.84
C LEU A 50 -3.39 -1.55 1.69
N VAL A 51 -4.16 -1.91 2.70
CA VAL A 51 -4.73 -0.95 3.65
C VAL A 51 -3.62 -0.19 4.37
N GLN A 52 -2.56 -0.88 4.78
CA GLN A 52 -1.41 -0.25 5.42
C GLN A 52 -0.73 0.77 4.50
N ILE A 53 -0.58 0.46 3.21
CA ILE A 53 -0.03 1.40 2.24
C ILE A 53 -0.90 2.66 2.17
N GLY A 54 -2.22 2.49 2.12
CA GLY A 54 -3.14 3.62 2.09
C GLY A 54 -3.04 4.48 3.34
N GLU A 55 -2.96 3.86 4.51
CA GLU A 55 -2.79 4.58 5.78
C GLU A 55 -1.48 5.35 5.82
N LEU A 56 -0.39 4.71 5.41
CA LEU A 56 0.91 5.37 5.37
C LEU A 56 0.92 6.55 4.41
N ALA A 57 0.41 6.35 3.20
CA ALA A 57 0.36 7.40 2.20
C ALA A 57 -0.48 8.60 2.68
N ASN A 58 -1.51 8.36 3.48
CA ASN A 58 -2.34 9.42 4.04
C ASN A 58 -1.56 10.36 4.98
N HIS A 59 -0.43 9.92 5.48
CA HIS A 59 0.42 10.72 6.39
C HIS A 59 1.59 11.41 5.70
N LEU A 60 1.75 11.22 4.38
CA LEU A 60 2.77 11.94 3.62
C LEU A 60 2.46 13.44 3.61
N SER A 61 3.51 14.26 3.66
CA SER A 61 3.32 15.72 3.67
C SER A 61 2.72 16.21 2.36
N SER A 62 1.99 17.33 2.44
CA SER A 62 1.42 17.95 1.25
C SER A 62 2.51 18.41 0.29
N ASP A 63 3.66 18.84 0.81
CA ASP A 63 4.81 19.23 -0.02
C ASP A 63 5.33 18.03 -0.83
N PHE A 64 5.44 16.87 -0.20
CA PHE A 64 5.87 15.68 -0.91
C PHE A 64 4.88 15.31 -2.01
N LEU A 65 3.59 15.27 -1.68
CA LEU A 65 2.55 14.90 -2.64
C LEU A 65 2.49 15.85 -3.83
N ALA A 66 2.63 17.16 -3.57
CA ALA A 66 2.63 18.15 -4.64
C ALA A 66 3.83 18.03 -5.57
N GLY A 67 4.98 17.60 -5.02
CA GLY A 67 6.20 17.40 -5.81
C GLY A 67 6.25 16.09 -6.58
N HIS A 68 5.31 15.18 -6.34
CA HIS A 68 5.31 13.85 -6.94
C HIS A 68 3.91 13.49 -7.45
N ASP A 69 3.30 14.42 -8.17
CA ASP A 69 1.93 14.26 -8.64
C ASP A 69 1.76 13.31 -9.82
N GLU A 70 2.86 12.74 -10.33
CA GLU A 70 2.81 11.69 -11.34
C GLU A 70 2.20 10.38 -10.80
N LEU A 71 2.10 10.23 -9.48
CA LEU A 71 1.46 9.08 -8.87
C LEU A 71 0.03 9.42 -8.44
N PRO A 72 -0.90 8.47 -8.54
CA PRO A 72 -2.31 8.72 -8.17
C PRO A 72 -2.50 8.62 -6.66
N TRP A 73 -1.98 9.60 -5.91
CA TRP A 73 -1.97 9.57 -4.45
C TRP A 73 -3.37 9.46 -3.85
N LYS A 74 -4.36 10.10 -4.47
CA LYS A 74 -5.73 10.04 -3.99
C LYS A 74 -6.24 8.60 -3.98
N ASP A 75 -5.95 7.86 -5.05
CA ASP A 75 -6.36 6.46 -5.17
C ASP A 75 -5.55 5.58 -4.20
N ILE A 76 -4.27 5.86 -4.04
CA ILE A 76 -3.41 5.11 -3.12
C ILE A 76 -3.90 5.28 -1.69
N VAL A 77 -4.16 6.53 -1.27
CA VAL A 77 -4.72 6.80 0.05
C VAL A 77 -6.09 6.13 0.20
N GLY A 78 -6.87 6.10 -0.86
CA GLY A 78 -8.19 5.46 -0.86
C GLY A 78 -8.15 3.96 -0.54
N MET A 79 -7.00 3.30 -0.73
CA MET A 79 -6.88 1.88 -0.41
C MET A 79 -7.09 1.57 1.08
N ARG A 80 -6.94 2.57 1.97
CA ARG A 80 -7.21 2.39 3.40
C ARG A 80 -8.68 2.08 3.70
N HIS A 81 -9.55 2.36 2.74
CA HIS A 81 -10.99 2.12 2.87
C HIS A 81 -11.43 0.84 2.16
N VAL A 82 -10.49 0.02 1.69
CA VAL A 82 -10.86 -1.26 1.10
C VAL A 82 -11.47 -2.12 2.20
N VAL A 83 -12.77 -2.29 2.12
CA VAL A 83 -13.50 -3.05 3.12
C VAL A 83 -13.49 -4.51 2.72
N VAL A 84 -12.96 -5.34 3.60
CA VAL A 84 -13.02 -6.78 3.43
C VAL A 84 -14.35 -7.24 3.98
N LEU A 85 -15.35 -7.27 3.13
CA LEU A 85 -16.61 -7.90 3.47
C LEU A 85 -16.39 -9.39 3.24
N GLY A 86 -16.31 -10.08 4.33
CA GLY A 86 -16.00 -11.49 4.37
C GLY A 86 -16.91 -12.40 3.56
#